data_b2630adb5d355ed569ef254fa391a0e4
#
_entry.id   b2630adb5d355ed569ef254fa391a0e4
#
_cell.length_a   1.000
_cell.length_b   1.000
_cell.length_c   1.000
_cell.angle_alpha   90.00
_cell.angle_beta   90.00
_cell.angle_gamma   90.00
#
_symmetry.space_group_name_H-M   'P 1'
#
loop_
_entity.id
_entity.type
_entity.pdbx_description
1 polymer ?
#
loop_
_entity_poly.entity_id
_entity_poly.type
_entity_poly.pdbx_seq_one_letter_code
_entity_poly.pdbx_strand_id
1 'polypeptide(L)'
;MRSISGNLGLVRALHFPRAALPVSFALQQLQQLLYSMLVLFIFLLGFGHTPQPSWLLIVPVLTLQFVFNTGLAMILARLGSKTPDLAQLLPFIMRTWMYSSGVMYNLVEALKKAHSPHWLTTMLSANPAAVYIDLMRSALITSHKATKHIILPPHVWALAVGWALLLGIGGFVYFWKAEEQYGRG
;
A
#
# COMPACT_ATOMS: atom_id res chain seq x y z
N MET A 1 -7.56 10.19 -7.03
CA MET A 1 -8.57 11.25 -7.10
C MET A 1 -8.85 11.72 -8.54
N ARG A 2 -7.86 11.89 -9.40
CA ARG A 2 -8.05 12.26 -10.83
C ARG A 2 -8.75 11.20 -11.68
N SER A 3 -8.92 9.96 -11.17
CA SER A 3 -9.53 8.86 -11.92
C SER A 3 -10.99 9.12 -12.32
N ILE A 4 -11.78 9.69 -11.45
CA ILE A 4 -13.20 9.97 -11.71
C ILE A 4 -13.36 11.33 -12.40
N SER A 5 -12.69 12.38 -11.89
CA SER A 5 -12.82 13.73 -12.44
C SER A 5 -12.23 13.89 -13.85
N GLY A 6 -11.19 13.11 -14.19
CA GLY A 6 -10.58 13.11 -15.53
C GLY A 6 -11.37 12.36 -16.59
N ASN A 7 -12.33 11.52 -16.22
CA ASN A 7 -13.09 10.65 -17.14
C ASN A 7 -14.60 10.82 -17.05
N LEU A 8 -15.07 11.98 -16.59
CA LEU A 8 -16.51 12.28 -16.42
C LEU A 8 -17.32 12.14 -17.72
N GLY A 9 -16.72 12.45 -18.88
CA GLY A 9 -17.36 12.28 -20.18
C GLY A 9 -17.65 10.81 -20.50
N LEU A 10 -16.71 9.95 -20.19
CA LEU A 10 -16.80 8.49 -20.42
C LEU A 10 -17.82 7.85 -19.46
N VAL A 11 -17.85 8.29 -18.21
CA VAL A 11 -18.77 7.82 -17.17
C VAL A 11 -20.23 8.19 -17.50
N ARG A 12 -20.47 9.35 -18.16
CA ARG A 12 -21.81 9.78 -18.57
C ARG A 12 -22.30 9.10 -19.85
N ALA A 13 -21.39 8.75 -20.77
CA ALA A 13 -21.74 8.17 -22.07
C ALA A 13 -22.01 6.66 -22.02
N LEU A 14 -21.38 5.95 -21.06
CA LEU A 14 -21.51 4.53 -20.87
C LEU A 14 -22.01 4.28 -19.45
N HIS A 15 -23.02 3.43 -19.28
CA HIS A 15 -23.48 2.91 -17.96
C HIS A 15 -22.36 2.05 -17.31
N PHE A 16 -21.20 2.67 -17.06
CA PHE A 16 -20.00 1.99 -16.60
C PHE A 16 -19.98 1.97 -15.07
N PRO A 17 -19.72 0.83 -14.43
CA PRO A 17 -19.63 0.77 -12.97
C PRO A 17 -18.49 1.69 -12.50
N ARG A 18 -18.82 2.70 -11.73
CA ARG A 18 -17.86 3.73 -11.26
C ARG A 18 -16.71 3.15 -10.46
N ALA A 19 -16.93 1.99 -9.83
CA ALA A 19 -15.91 1.24 -9.12
C ALA A 19 -14.77 0.74 -10.04
N ALA A 20 -15.01 0.54 -11.32
CA ALA A 20 -13.98 0.09 -12.25
C ALA A 20 -12.85 1.11 -12.43
N LEU A 21 -13.11 2.41 -12.25
CA LEU A 21 -12.08 3.44 -12.37
C LEU A 21 -10.99 3.34 -11.30
N PRO A 22 -11.30 3.33 -9.98
CA PRO A 22 -10.26 3.15 -8.97
C PRO A 22 -9.58 1.79 -9.05
N VAL A 23 -10.29 0.72 -9.45
CA VAL A 23 -9.70 -0.61 -9.65
C VAL A 23 -8.72 -0.62 -10.83
N SER A 24 -9.08 -0.02 -11.96
CA SER A 24 -8.18 0.05 -13.13
C SER A 24 -6.89 0.82 -12.82
N PHE A 25 -6.98 1.90 -12.05
CA PHE A 25 -5.79 2.63 -11.57
C PHE A 25 -4.95 1.79 -10.62
N ALA A 26 -5.56 1.02 -9.71
CA ALA A 26 -4.84 0.12 -8.82
C ALA A 26 -4.11 -0.99 -9.61
N LEU A 27 -4.74 -1.55 -10.65
CA LEU A 27 -4.12 -2.51 -11.55
C LEU A 27 -2.95 -1.91 -12.34
N GLN A 28 -3.09 -0.69 -12.84
CA GLN A 28 -2.02 0.01 -13.52
C GLN A 28 -0.82 0.24 -12.60
N GLN A 29 -1.06 0.63 -11.36
CA GLN A 29 0.00 0.79 -10.36
C GLN A 29 0.68 -0.53 -10.00
N LEU A 30 -0.11 -1.62 -9.89
CA LEU A 30 0.45 -2.97 -9.69
C LEU A 30 1.36 -3.36 -10.86
N GLN A 31 0.93 -3.13 -12.10
CA GLN A 31 1.73 -3.42 -13.29
C GLN A 31 3.04 -2.63 -13.29
N GLN A 32 3.00 -1.35 -12.95
CA GLN A 32 4.19 -0.52 -12.83
C GLN A 32 5.13 -1.02 -11.72
N LEU A 33 4.57 -1.45 -10.59
CA LEU A 33 5.33 -2.06 -9.50
C LEU A 33 6.03 -3.35 -9.97
N LEU A 34 5.35 -4.21 -10.72
CA LEU A 34 5.93 -5.45 -11.24
C LEU A 34 7.12 -5.18 -12.18
N TYR A 35 7.03 -4.17 -13.05
CA TYR A 35 8.18 -3.76 -13.86
C TYR A 35 9.36 -3.26 -13.00
N SER A 36 9.08 -2.48 -11.96
CA SER A 36 10.12 -2.03 -11.04
C SER A 36 10.75 -3.19 -10.26
N MET A 37 9.93 -4.19 -9.89
CA MET A 37 10.42 -5.42 -9.24
C MET A 37 11.30 -6.24 -10.17
N LEU A 38 10.98 -6.31 -11.46
CA LEU A 38 11.82 -7.00 -12.44
C LEU A 38 13.22 -6.39 -12.50
N VAL A 39 13.30 -5.06 -12.55
CA VAL A 39 14.58 -4.33 -12.51
C VAL A 39 15.32 -4.62 -11.22
N LEU A 40 14.61 -4.62 -10.07
CA LEU A 40 15.19 -4.93 -8.77
C LEU A 40 15.79 -6.36 -8.74
N PHE A 41 15.09 -7.35 -9.29
CA PHE A 41 15.59 -8.73 -9.39
C PHE A 41 16.88 -8.81 -10.22
N ILE A 42 16.96 -8.09 -11.34
CA ILE A 42 18.18 -8.03 -12.16
C ILE A 42 19.35 -7.49 -11.33
N PHE A 43 19.14 -6.42 -10.57
CA PHE A 43 20.16 -5.87 -9.68
C PHE A 43 20.56 -6.85 -8.57
N LEU A 44 19.59 -7.50 -7.90
CA LEU A 44 19.89 -8.47 -6.84
C LEU A 44 20.73 -9.64 -7.37
N LEU A 45 20.40 -10.18 -8.54
CA LEU A 45 21.18 -11.22 -9.18
C LEU A 45 22.59 -10.74 -9.57
N GLY A 46 22.70 -9.50 -10.08
CA GLY A 46 23.99 -8.87 -10.43
C GLY A 46 24.91 -8.67 -9.22
N PHE A 47 24.34 -8.44 -8.04
CA PHE A 47 25.11 -8.34 -6.77
C PHE A 47 25.39 -9.71 -6.11
N GLY A 48 25.09 -10.81 -6.79
CA GLY A 48 25.38 -12.16 -6.31
C GLY A 48 24.37 -12.72 -5.29
N HIS A 49 23.19 -12.10 -5.15
CA HIS A 49 22.11 -12.67 -4.37
C HIS A 49 21.44 -13.78 -5.18
N THR A 50 21.57 -15.04 -4.72
CA THR A 50 20.92 -16.18 -5.37
C THR A 50 19.43 -16.20 -5.07
N PRO A 51 18.59 -16.64 -6.03
CA PRO A 51 17.16 -16.84 -5.80
C PRO A 51 16.94 -17.80 -4.63
N GLN A 52 16.13 -17.40 -3.67
CA GLN A 52 15.83 -18.19 -2.49
C GLN A 52 14.33 -18.54 -2.45
N PRO A 53 13.92 -19.63 -1.78
CA PRO A 53 12.50 -19.99 -1.63
C PRO A 53 11.66 -18.87 -0.98
N SER A 54 12.29 -18.00 -0.18
CA SER A 54 11.64 -16.83 0.42
C SER A 54 11.07 -15.84 -0.60
N TRP A 55 11.59 -15.83 -1.83
CA TRP A 55 11.06 -14.98 -2.91
C TRP A 55 9.63 -15.34 -3.31
N LEU A 56 9.19 -16.61 -3.07
CA LEU A 56 7.79 -17.00 -3.26
C LEU A 56 6.84 -16.22 -2.34
N LEU A 57 7.32 -15.74 -1.17
CA LEU A 57 6.52 -14.93 -0.25
C LEU A 57 6.17 -13.55 -0.83
N ILE A 58 6.85 -13.10 -1.88
CA ILE A 58 6.55 -11.86 -2.58
C ILE A 58 5.14 -11.88 -3.15
N VAL A 59 4.69 -13.04 -3.69
CA VAL A 59 3.37 -13.16 -4.32
C VAL A 59 2.24 -12.87 -3.32
N PRO A 60 2.15 -13.53 -2.15
CA PRO A 60 1.11 -13.21 -1.18
C PRO A 60 1.24 -11.79 -0.61
N VAL A 61 2.45 -11.27 -0.42
CA VAL A 61 2.65 -9.87 0.03
C VAL A 61 2.10 -8.89 -0.99
N LEU A 62 2.42 -9.06 -2.29
CA LEU A 62 1.89 -8.21 -3.36
C LEU A 62 0.37 -8.30 -3.48
N THR A 63 -0.20 -9.50 -3.30
CA THR A 63 -1.66 -9.69 -3.34
C THR A 63 -2.33 -8.93 -2.20
N LEU A 64 -1.84 -9.05 -0.96
CA LEU A 64 -2.38 -8.32 0.18
C LEU A 64 -2.22 -6.81 0.02
N GLN A 65 -1.07 -6.36 -0.45
CA GLN A 65 -0.79 -4.96 -0.74
C GLN A 65 -1.71 -4.42 -1.84
N PHE A 66 -2.00 -5.21 -2.87
CA PHE A 66 -2.94 -4.82 -3.93
C PHE A 66 -4.36 -4.65 -3.39
N VAL A 67 -4.85 -5.56 -2.56
CA VAL A 67 -6.17 -5.45 -1.92
C VAL A 67 -6.24 -4.19 -1.04
N PHE A 68 -5.21 -3.97 -0.23
CA PHE A 68 -5.07 -2.76 0.60
C PHE A 68 -5.12 -1.48 -0.25
N ASN A 69 -4.29 -1.39 -1.29
CA ASN A 69 -4.20 -0.22 -2.17
C ASN A 69 -5.51 0.04 -2.91
N THR A 70 -6.19 -1.02 -3.37
CA THR A 70 -7.48 -0.89 -4.05
C THR A 70 -8.55 -0.34 -3.11
N GLY A 71 -8.63 -0.86 -1.87
CA GLY A 71 -9.55 -0.35 -0.85
C GLY A 71 -9.27 1.11 -0.49
N LEU A 72 -8.00 1.46 -0.29
CA LEU A 72 -7.58 2.85 -0.04
C LEU A 72 -7.93 3.77 -1.21
N ALA A 73 -7.69 3.32 -2.45
CA ALA A 73 -8.02 4.07 -3.66
C ALA A 73 -9.53 4.36 -3.76
N MET A 74 -10.37 3.38 -3.41
CA MET A 74 -11.83 3.57 -3.38
C MET A 74 -12.27 4.61 -2.34
N ILE A 75 -11.69 4.54 -1.13
CA ILE A 75 -11.97 5.55 -0.07
C ILE A 75 -11.56 6.95 -0.55
N LEU A 76 -10.34 7.08 -1.06
CA LEU A 76 -9.82 8.36 -1.52
C LEU A 76 -10.56 8.90 -2.74
N ALA A 77 -11.02 8.02 -3.66
CA ALA A 77 -11.84 8.42 -4.80
C ALA A 77 -13.15 9.05 -4.35
N ARG A 78 -13.83 8.44 -3.36
CA ARG A 78 -15.07 9.00 -2.80
C ARG A 78 -14.84 10.30 -2.03
N LEU A 79 -13.81 10.36 -1.18
CA LEU A 79 -13.47 11.57 -0.43
C LEU A 79 -13.15 12.74 -1.37
N GLY A 80 -12.36 12.47 -2.42
CA GLY A 80 -11.98 13.48 -3.40
C GLY A 80 -13.13 13.98 -4.29
N SER A 81 -14.17 13.17 -4.47
CA SER A 81 -15.38 13.62 -5.17
C SER A 81 -16.22 14.57 -4.33
N LYS A 82 -16.17 14.45 -3.00
CA LYS A 82 -16.88 15.34 -2.06
C LYS A 82 -16.10 16.61 -1.73
N THR A 83 -14.79 16.53 -1.66
CA THR A 83 -13.91 17.61 -1.19
C THR A 83 -12.73 17.76 -2.16
N PRO A 84 -12.83 18.65 -3.16
CA PRO A 84 -11.75 18.87 -4.15
C PRO A 84 -10.42 19.30 -3.51
N ASP A 85 -10.47 20.06 -2.40
CA ASP A 85 -9.30 20.55 -1.68
C ASP A 85 -8.44 19.41 -1.10
N LEU A 86 -9.07 18.27 -0.79
CA LEU A 86 -8.35 17.08 -0.34
C LEU A 86 -7.35 16.58 -1.39
N ALA A 87 -7.64 16.79 -2.68
CA ALA A 87 -6.74 16.41 -3.77
C ALA A 87 -5.42 17.18 -3.73
N GLN A 88 -5.42 18.42 -3.22
CA GLN A 88 -4.23 19.25 -3.08
C GLN A 88 -3.42 18.87 -1.85
N LEU A 89 -4.08 18.47 -0.76
CA LEU A 89 -3.43 18.04 0.49
C LEU A 89 -2.86 16.62 0.41
N LEU A 90 -3.46 15.75 -0.42
CA LEU A 90 -3.10 14.34 -0.49
C LEU A 90 -1.61 14.08 -0.78
N PRO A 91 -0.94 14.77 -1.73
CA PRO A 91 0.49 14.57 -1.97
C PRO A 91 1.34 14.87 -0.73
N PHE A 92 0.93 15.85 0.07
CA PHE A 92 1.62 16.23 1.30
C PHE A 92 1.46 15.16 2.38
N ILE A 93 0.23 14.69 2.59
CA ILE A 93 -0.09 13.60 3.52
C ILE A 93 0.67 12.33 3.13
N MET A 94 0.67 11.95 1.85
CA MET A 94 1.35 10.75 1.37
C MET A 94 2.87 10.84 1.53
N ARG A 95 3.46 12.01 1.32
CA ARG A 95 4.89 12.24 1.53
C ARG A 95 5.25 12.09 3.01
N THR A 96 4.49 12.69 3.91
CA THR A 96 4.69 12.55 5.36
C THR A 96 4.52 11.10 5.80
N TRP A 97 3.51 10.40 5.28
CA TRP A 97 3.28 8.99 5.55
C TRP A 97 4.45 8.10 5.07
N MET A 98 4.99 8.38 3.88
CA MET A 98 6.16 7.69 3.36
C MET A 98 7.38 7.82 4.30
N TYR A 99 7.65 9.01 4.80
CA TYR A 99 8.76 9.20 5.76
C TYR A 99 8.50 8.50 7.11
N SER A 100 7.28 8.52 7.61
CA SER A 100 6.92 7.85 8.86
C SER A 100 6.90 6.32 8.75
N SER A 101 6.87 5.76 7.53
CA SER A 101 6.83 4.31 7.29
C SER A 101 8.21 3.65 7.23
N GLY A 102 9.31 4.39 7.46
CA GLY A 102 10.65 3.82 7.48
C GLY A 102 11.16 3.33 6.12
N VAL A 103 10.71 3.95 5.02
CA VAL A 103 11.17 3.58 3.66
C VAL A 103 12.67 3.72 3.50
N MET A 104 13.26 4.79 4.07
CA MET A 104 14.69 5.12 3.92
C MET A 104 15.57 4.65 5.08
N TYR A 105 14.98 4.18 6.18
CA TYR A 105 15.70 3.79 7.39
C TYR A 105 14.99 2.64 8.11
N ASN A 106 15.70 1.95 8.98
CA ASN A 106 15.08 0.96 9.84
C ASN A 106 14.35 1.67 10.99
N LEU A 107 13.01 1.67 10.92
CA LEU A 107 12.15 2.38 11.86
C LEU A 107 12.40 1.93 13.31
N VAL A 108 12.51 0.63 13.54
CA VAL A 108 12.69 0.06 14.88
C VAL A 108 14.04 0.46 15.48
N GLU A 109 15.12 0.44 14.69
CA GLU A 109 16.43 0.88 15.16
C GLU A 109 16.49 2.39 15.43
N ALA A 110 15.88 3.19 14.55
CA ALA A 110 15.83 4.64 14.73
C ALA A 110 15.10 5.01 16.03
N LEU A 111 13.96 4.37 16.31
CA LEU A 111 13.16 4.61 17.51
C LEU A 111 13.85 4.12 18.78
N LYS A 112 14.57 2.99 18.73
CA LYS A 112 15.40 2.51 19.85
C LYS A 112 16.53 3.49 20.16
N LYS A 113 17.24 4.01 19.15
CA LYS A 113 18.29 5.02 19.34
C LYS A 113 17.77 6.33 19.91
N ALA A 114 16.54 6.70 19.53
CA ALA A 114 15.88 7.90 20.05
C ALA A 114 15.27 7.73 21.44
N HIS A 115 15.46 6.57 22.11
CA HIS A 115 14.84 6.27 23.41
C HIS A 115 13.34 6.50 23.43
N SER A 116 12.68 6.25 22.29
CA SER A 116 11.25 6.51 22.14
C SER A 116 10.42 5.56 23.00
N PRO A 117 9.28 6.02 23.54
CA PRO A 117 8.41 5.19 24.37
C PRO A 117 7.87 4.00 23.57
N HIS A 118 7.71 2.86 24.22
CA HIS A 118 7.32 1.59 23.59
C HIS A 118 6.01 1.69 22.78
N TRP A 119 5.03 2.46 23.24
CA TRP A 119 3.77 2.66 22.54
C TRP A 119 3.95 3.31 21.15
N LEU A 120 4.87 4.28 21.04
CA LEU A 120 5.16 4.95 19.78
C LEU A 120 5.82 3.99 18.79
N THR A 121 6.73 3.14 19.26
CA THR A 121 7.39 2.10 18.46
C THR A 121 6.35 1.12 17.92
N THR A 122 5.41 0.68 18.77
CA THR A 122 4.34 -0.24 18.39
C THR A 122 3.39 0.39 17.37
N MET A 123 2.97 1.62 17.58
CA MET A 123 2.07 2.33 16.65
C MET A 123 2.70 2.53 15.26
N LEU A 124 3.96 2.96 15.22
CA LEU A 124 4.65 3.20 13.96
C LEU A 124 5.00 1.90 13.22
N SER A 125 5.36 0.83 13.94
CA SER A 125 5.60 -0.48 13.33
C SER A 125 4.32 -1.18 12.85
N ALA A 126 3.16 -0.86 13.44
CA ALA A 126 1.85 -1.32 12.98
C ALA A 126 1.29 -0.53 11.78
N ASN A 127 1.96 0.54 11.37
CA ASN A 127 1.60 1.31 10.18
C ASN A 127 1.55 0.39 8.95
N PRO A 128 0.45 0.37 8.17
CA PRO A 128 0.30 -0.55 7.04
C PRO A 128 1.44 -0.44 6.02
N ALA A 129 1.92 0.77 5.71
CA ALA A 129 3.02 0.93 4.79
C ALA A 129 4.33 0.33 5.33
N ALA A 130 4.63 0.50 6.63
CA ALA A 130 5.79 -0.13 7.26
C ALA A 130 5.68 -1.65 7.24
N VAL A 131 4.50 -2.21 7.54
CA VAL A 131 4.23 -3.65 7.53
C VAL A 131 4.53 -4.27 6.16
N TYR A 132 4.02 -3.70 5.07
CA TYR A 132 4.27 -4.23 3.71
C TYR A 132 5.73 -4.05 3.27
N ILE A 133 6.37 -2.93 3.64
CA ILE A 133 7.79 -2.71 3.35
C ILE A 133 8.66 -3.74 4.06
N ASP A 134 8.42 -3.99 5.34
CA ASP A 134 9.21 -4.93 6.13
C ASP A 134 8.98 -6.39 5.69
N LEU A 135 7.74 -6.76 5.33
CA LEU A 135 7.46 -8.05 4.70
C LEU A 135 8.21 -8.23 3.39
N MET A 136 8.20 -7.22 2.53
CA MET A 136 8.92 -7.27 1.25
C MET A 136 10.44 -7.35 1.47
N ARG A 137 10.98 -6.58 2.39
CA ARG A 137 12.41 -6.65 2.76
C ARG A 137 12.78 -8.05 3.27
N SER A 138 11.98 -8.64 4.14
CA SER A 138 12.23 -9.98 4.69
C SER A 138 12.15 -11.07 3.62
N ALA A 139 11.28 -10.92 2.62
CA ALA A 139 11.17 -11.85 1.51
C ALA A 139 12.38 -11.78 0.55
N LEU A 140 12.87 -10.56 0.27
CA LEU A 140 13.96 -10.33 -0.68
C LEU A 140 15.35 -10.56 -0.09
N ILE A 141 15.58 -10.15 1.17
CA ILE A 141 16.89 -10.12 1.80
C ILE A 141 16.94 -11.13 2.95
N THR A 142 17.12 -12.40 2.60
CA THR A 142 17.24 -13.50 3.60
C THR A 142 18.69 -13.82 3.95
N SER A 143 19.65 -12.93 3.65
CA SER A 143 21.04 -13.16 4.03
C SER A 143 21.21 -13.15 5.55
N HIS A 144 21.84 -14.20 6.12
CA HIS A 144 22.10 -14.37 7.56
C HIS A 144 22.69 -13.14 8.27
N LYS A 145 23.40 -12.28 7.53
CA LYS A 145 23.98 -11.03 8.05
C LYS A 145 22.97 -9.87 8.05
N ALA A 146 22.04 -9.84 7.12
CA ALA A 146 21.05 -8.77 6.99
C ALA A 146 19.79 -9.01 7.84
N THR A 147 19.40 -10.26 8.06
CA THR A 147 18.22 -10.62 8.87
C THR A 147 18.37 -10.21 10.35
N LYS A 148 19.61 -10.04 10.83
CA LYS A 148 19.88 -9.60 12.20
C LYS A 148 19.40 -8.17 12.49
N HIS A 149 19.17 -7.37 11.43
CA HIS A 149 18.73 -5.98 11.51
C HIS A 149 17.24 -5.78 11.16
N ILE A 150 16.56 -6.79 10.61
CA ILE A 150 15.12 -6.71 10.30
C ILE A 150 14.37 -7.30 11.49
N ILE A 151 14.03 -6.45 12.44
CA ILE A 151 13.16 -6.84 13.55
C ILE A 151 11.73 -6.69 13.05
N LEU A 152 11.14 -7.80 12.59
CA LEU A 152 9.74 -7.84 12.21
C LEU A 152 8.89 -7.67 13.48
N PRO A 153 7.86 -6.82 13.45
CA PRO A 153 6.92 -6.75 14.57
C PRO A 153 6.24 -8.10 14.76
N PRO A 154 5.90 -8.48 16.01
CA PRO A 154 5.17 -9.70 16.27
C PRO A 154 3.85 -9.68 15.48
N HIS A 155 3.51 -10.81 14.88
CA HIS A 155 2.28 -10.97 14.09
C HIS A 155 2.20 -10.08 12.83
N VAL A 156 3.33 -9.74 12.19
CA VAL A 156 3.38 -8.90 10.99
C VAL A 156 2.46 -9.40 9.87
N TRP A 157 2.35 -10.70 9.66
CA TRP A 157 1.43 -11.30 8.69
C TRP A 157 -0.03 -11.07 9.05
N ALA A 158 -0.39 -11.20 10.33
CA ALA A 158 -1.74 -10.92 10.81
C ALA A 158 -2.10 -9.44 10.63
N LEU A 159 -1.15 -8.54 10.86
CA LEU A 159 -1.32 -7.10 10.60
C LEU A 159 -1.50 -6.83 9.11
N ALA A 160 -0.72 -7.46 8.24
CA ALA A 160 -0.86 -7.30 6.78
C ALA A 160 -2.23 -7.76 6.29
N VAL A 161 -2.68 -8.94 6.72
CA VAL A 161 -4.01 -9.47 6.40
C VAL A 161 -5.10 -8.58 6.99
N GLY A 162 -4.96 -8.17 8.26
CA GLY A 162 -5.92 -7.29 8.94
C GLY A 162 -6.10 -5.97 8.21
N TRP A 163 -5.02 -5.30 7.82
CA TRP A 163 -5.06 -4.06 7.04
C TRP A 163 -5.65 -4.25 5.64
N ALA A 164 -5.29 -5.35 4.94
CA ALA A 164 -5.83 -5.66 3.63
C ALA A 164 -7.36 -5.86 3.68
N LEU A 165 -7.85 -6.65 4.65
CA LEU A 165 -9.27 -6.90 4.82
C LEU A 165 -10.03 -5.64 5.27
N LEU A 166 -9.49 -4.90 6.23
CA LEU A 166 -10.12 -3.70 6.76
C LEU A 166 -10.31 -2.64 5.67
N LEU A 167 -9.27 -2.33 4.91
CA LEU A 167 -9.38 -1.33 3.84
C LEU A 167 -9.99 -1.90 2.56
N GLY A 168 -9.73 -3.16 2.22
CA GLY A 168 -10.34 -3.80 1.06
C GLY A 168 -11.85 -3.87 1.17
N ILE A 169 -12.35 -4.48 2.25
CA ILE A 169 -13.80 -4.61 2.49
C ILE A 169 -14.41 -3.26 2.86
N GLY A 170 -13.80 -2.54 3.80
CA GLY A 170 -14.27 -1.23 4.24
C GLY A 170 -14.34 -0.21 3.12
N GLY A 171 -13.30 -0.16 2.27
CA GLY A 171 -13.24 0.72 1.10
C GLY A 171 -14.31 0.37 0.06
N PHE A 172 -14.49 -0.92 -0.20
CA PHE A 172 -15.52 -1.39 -1.12
C PHE A 172 -16.92 -1.05 -0.62
N VAL A 173 -17.25 -1.39 0.62
CA VAL A 173 -18.56 -1.08 1.22
C VAL A 173 -18.81 0.44 1.29
N TYR A 174 -17.77 1.20 1.67
CA TYR A 174 -17.86 2.66 1.72
C TYR A 174 -18.13 3.24 0.33
N PHE A 175 -17.48 2.74 -0.71
CA PHE A 175 -17.66 3.18 -2.09
C PHE A 175 -19.06 2.78 -2.62
N TRP A 176 -19.49 1.54 -2.38
CA TRP A 176 -20.78 1.00 -2.81
C TRP A 176 -21.96 1.84 -2.28
N LYS A 177 -21.97 2.12 -0.98
CA LYS A 177 -23.02 2.96 -0.37
C LYS A 177 -23.12 4.37 -0.98
N ALA A 178 -22.07 4.85 -1.63
CA ALA A 178 -22.12 6.13 -2.34
C ALA A 178 -22.74 6.00 -3.73
N GLU A 179 -22.56 4.87 -4.39
CA GLU A 179 -23.09 4.63 -5.73
C GLU A 179 -24.62 4.65 -5.74
N GLU A 180 -25.25 4.11 -4.68
CA GLU A 180 -26.71 4.16 -4.50
C GLU A 180 -27.25 5.59 -4.36
N GLN A 181 -26.50 6.50 -3.78
CA GLN A 181 -26.91 7.90 -3.62
C GLN A 181 -26.78 8.71 -4.91
N TYR A 182 -25.84 8.37 -5.80
CA TYR A 182 -25.63 9.04 -7.07
C TYR A 182 -26.54 8.53 -8.20
N GLY A 183 -27.20 7.38 -8.03
CA GLY A 183 -28.14 6.79 -8.99
C GLY A 183 -29.54 7.34 -8.92
N ARG A 184 -29.86 8.20 -7.94
CA ARG A 184 -31.19 8.77 -7.72
C ARG A 184 -31.32 10.25 -8.10
N GLY A 185 -30.36 10.80 -8.87
CA GLY A 185 -30.42 12.19 -9.36
C GLY A 185 -30.40 12.28 -10.87
#